data_9f381cb59fd1b47ff5a13f010475f741
#
_entry.id   9f381cb59fd1b47ff5a13f010475f741
#
_cell.length_a   1.000
_cell.length_b   1.000
_cell.length_c   1.000
_cell.angle_alpha   90.00
_cell.angle_beta   90.00
_cell.angle_gamma   90.00
#
_symmetry.space_group_name_H-M   'P 1'
#
loop_
_entity.id
_entity.type
_entity.pdbx_description
1 polymer ?
#
loop_
_entity_poly.entity_id
_entity_poly.type
_entity_poly.pdbx_seq_one_letter_code
_entity_poly.pdbx_strand_id
1 'polypeptide(L)'
;MRVEKIKNEQGELSEKNALLNFAVNSTAVLKFDRGDIRTFGSATEGALLKYALKIGVDYEKLRDKRLIGRCLPFNSDNKYMATEYFGDFKRVIFLKGAPERILPLTGEKDRADEILREIAAFQKKGKRVIAFARKEIREGDSGAVVGKAHPDDAPTIGKNCSIGGASLDEIVRQGGFTYDGYAVIADPVRRDVKKSVEACKKAGIEVKMMTGDNAATAQAIAFETGLIDSPEQVVMASEIEAMPLEELKDRIRGIGVIARSTPSVKLKVVEALKMAGAVVAVTGDGVNDAPAIKHADIGIAMGSGSEITKEASDIVLLDDSFSTIVKAVSFGRNIYRNFQRFITFQLTVNVTAMLVVIVSLALGLVSPFNAVQLLWIDIIMDGPPALTLGLEKGGPEVLKHKPVKRTDEILTKKMTIRVVVQGAYMATIIILEYLFDFLRAGRELLPTTLFCMFVMFQLFNAFNCRKLSGESIFESIGNNKLMLVVFGVTFAFQILITQNLGGFFKTVPLPLTLWLKIIGVCSTCVLFSEIYKLFYRLAFSGKKNGVSPRQMSERKIAAVE
;
A
#
# COMPACT_ATOMS: atom_id res chain seq x y z
N MET A 1 1.56 -9.69 18.19
CA MET A 1 2.07 -10.95 18.79
C MET A 1 1.10 -11.52 19.81
N ARG A 2 0.95 -12.82 19.88
CA ARG A 2 0.12 -13.54 20.87
C ARG A 2 0.83 -14.81 21.33
N VAL A 3 0.56 -15.22 22.57
CA VAL A 3 1.00 -16.53 23.08
C VAL A 3 0.05 -17.59 22.51
N GLU A 4 0.60 -18.59 21.82
CA GLU A 4 -0.18 -19.72 21.25
C GLU A 4 -0.16 -20.95 22.13
N LYS A 5 0.94 -21.22 22.77
CA LYS A 5 1.14 -22.39 23.60
C LYS A 5 2.09 -22.09 24.73
N ILE A 6 1.79 -22.63 25.89
CA ILE A 6 2.69 -22.67 27.03
C ILE A 6 2.83 -24.15 27.42
N LYS A 7 4.04 -24.60 27.67
CA LYS A 7 4.33 -26.00 28.04
C LYS A 7 5.33 -26.04 29.19
N ASN A 8 5.02 -26.87 30.17
CA ASN A 8 5.92 -27.25 31.24
C ASN A 8 6.06 -28.78 31.28
N GLU A 9 6.86 -29.29 32.24
CA GLU A 9 7.11 -30.72 32.40
C GLU A 9 5.88 -31.55 32.80
N GLN A 10 4.92 -30.94 33.47
CA GLN A 10 3.74 -31.61 34.03
C GLN A 10 2.48 -31.42 33.15
N GLY A 11 2.64 -30.84 31.94
CA GLY A 11 1.52 -30.63 31.00
C GLY A 11 0.71 -29.35 31.23
N GLU A 12 0.74 -28.79 32.42
CA GLU A 12 0.18 -27.49 32.76
C GLU A 12 1.23 -26.73 33.56
N LEU A 13 1.52 -25.49 33.16
CA LEU A 13 2.39 -24.59 33.90
C LEU A 13 1.92 -24.57 35.36
N SER A 14 2.85 -24.63 36.32
CA SER A 14 2.56 -24.05 37.64
C SER A 14 2.22 -22.59 37.38
N GLU A 15 0.92 -22.36 37.08
CA GLU A 15 0.42 -21.09 36.53
C GLU A 15 0.89 -19.89 37.32
N LYS A 16 0.97 -20.04 38.64
CA LYS A 16 1.38 -18.97 39.54
C LYS A 16 2.81 -18.48 39.27
N ASN A 17 3.79 -19.36 39.10
CA ASN A 17 5.19 -18.97 38.97
C ASN A 17 5.55 -18.43 37.58
N ALA A 18 4.98 -18.98 36.53
CA ALA A 18 5.18 -18.45 35.20
C ALA A 18 4.50 -17.10 35.02
N LEU A 19 3.31 -16.93 35.59
CA LEU A 19 2.59 -15.65 35.58
C LEU A 19 3.31 -14.57 36.38
N LEU A 20 3.92 -14.93 37.52
CA LEU A 20 4.81 -14.06 38.26
C LEU A 20 6.02 -13.67 37.41
N ASN A 21 6.67 -14.64 36.73
CA ASN A 21 7.77 -14.37 35.83
C ASN A 21 7.35 -13.42 34.69
N PHE A 22 6.17 -13.62 34.08
CA PHE A 22 5.67 -12.73 33.03
C PHE A 22 5.44 -11.31 33.53
N ALA A 23 4.86 -11.18 34.71
CA ALA A 23 4.52 -9.89 35.31
C ALA A 23 5.76 -9.15 35.80
N VAL A 24 6.55 -9.80 36.64
CA VAL A 24 7.68 -9.20 37.39
C VAL A 24 8.89 -9.00 36.52
N ASN A 25 9.25 -10.02 35.73
CA ASN A 25 10.43 -10.02 34.88
C ASN A 25 10.09 -9.45 33.48
N SER A 26 9.60 -8.20 33.43
CA SER A 26 9.21 -7.54 32.18
C SER A 26 9.29 -6.03 32.29
N THR A 27 9.78 -5.37 31.24
CA THR A 27 9.82 -3.91 31.10
C THR A 27 8.62 -3.34 30.34
N ALA A 28 7.83 -4.21 29.67
CA ALA A 28 6.69 -3.77 28.90
C ALA A 28 5.52 -3.32 29.78
N VAL A 29 4.72 -2.39 29.27
CA VAL A 29 3.51 -1.87 29.91
C VAL A 29 2.36 -1.96 28.93
N LEU A 30 1.18 -2.32 29.43
CA LEU A 30 -0.05 -2.31 28.64
C LEU A 30 -0.87 -1.07 28.98
N LYS A 31 -1.34 -0.34 27.96
CA LYS A 31 -2.30 0.76 28.12
C LYS A 31 -3.59 0.43 27.40
N PHE A 32 -4.71 0.73 28.04
CA PHE A 32 -6.03 0.58 27.47
C PHE A 32 -6.41 1.88 26.74
N ASP A 33 -6.67 1.79 25.43
CA ASP A 33 -7.08 2.93 24.62
C ASP A 33 -8.29 2.53 23.77
N ARG A 34 -9.45 3.12 24.07
CA ARG A 34 -10.74 2.93 23.35
C ARG A 34 -11.14 1.48 23.06
N GLY A 35 -10.87 0.56 24.00
CA GLY A 35 -11.20 -0.86 23.89
C GLY A 35 -10.09 -1.74 23.30
N ASP A 36 -8.98 -1.14 22.85
CA ASP A 36 -7.77 -1.85 22.41
C ASP A 36 -6.67 -1.81 23.48
N ILE A 37 -5.88 -2.89 23.55
CA ILE A 37 -4.75 -2.99 24.47
C ILE A 37 -3.46 -2.73 23.70
N ARG A 38 -2.87 -1.55 23.90
CA ARG A 38 -1.57 -1.18 23.31
C ARG A 38 -0.41 -1.59 24.24
N THR A 39 0.64 -2.12 23.64
CA THR A 39 1.87 -2.50 24.33
C THR A 39 2.92 -1.40 24.16
N PHE A 40 3.52 -0.95 25.24
CA PHE A 40 4.67 -0.08 25.25
C PHE A 40 5.88 -0.88 25.75
N GLY A 41 7.00 -0.82 25.01
CA GLY A 41 8.18 -1.65 25.22
C GLY A 41 8.22 -2.89 24.34
N SER A 42 8.84 -3.96 24.79
CA SER A 42 9.00 -5.19 23.99
C SER A 42 7.68 -5.83 23.62
N ALA A 43 7.43 -6.01 22.31
CA ALA A 43 6.21 -6.67 21.81
C ALA A 43 6.08 -8.12 22.29
N THR A 44 7.20 -8.80 22.48
CA THR A 44 7.27 -10.17 23.02
C THR A 44 6.81 -10.22 24.47
N GLU A 45 7.30 -9.28 25.29
CA GLU A 45 6.88 -9.16 26.70
C GLU A 45 5.40 -8.75 26.79
N GLY A 46 4.97 -7.82 25.93
CA GLY A 46 3.57 -7.43 25.84
C GLY A 46 2.63 -8.59 25.50
N ALA A 47 3.07 -9.56 24.68
CA ALA A 47 2.29 -10.75 24.39
C ALA A 47 2.10 -11.64 25.64
N LEU A 48 3.12 -11.76 26.48
CA LEU A 48 3.04 -12.50 27.74
C LEU A 48 2.11 -11.80 28.73
N LEU A 49 2.20 -10.47 28.85
CA LEU A 49 1.29 -9.69 29.71
C LEU A 49 -0.17 -9.74 29.23
N LYS A 50 -0.41 -9.67 27.93
CA LYS A 50 -1.76 -9.85 27.35
C LYS A 50 -2.33 -11.22 27.64
N TYR A 51 -1.48 -12.25 27.61
CA TYR A 51 -1.89 -13.59 28.00
C TYR A 51 -2.28 -13.66 29.49
N ALA A 52 -1.47 -13.07 30.36
CA ALA A 52 -1.76 -12.98 31.81
C ALA A 52 -3.13 -12.30 32.06
N LEU A 53 -3.38 -11.17 31.41
CA LEU A 53 -4.69 -10.48 31.50
C LEU A 53 -5.86 -11.35 30.99
N LYS A 54 -5.66 -12.09 29.90
CA LYS A 54 -6.68 -12.96 29.33
C LYS A 54 -7.14 -14.06 30.28
N ILE A 55 -6.24 -14.56 31.12
CA ILE A 55 -6.54 -15.57 32.15
C ILE A 55 -6.92 -14.96 33.50
N GLY A 56 -7.20 -13.64 33.54
CA GLY A 56 -7.72 -12.95 34.73
C GLY A 56 -6.66 -12.50 35.73
N VAL A 57 -5.39 -12.49 35.36
CA VAL A 57 -4.31 -12.06 36.26
C VAL A 57 -4.00 -10.57 36.05
N ASP A 58 -4.18 -9.81 37.12
CA ASP A 58 -3.79 -8.41 37.20
C ASP A 58 -2.28 -8.31 37.43
N TYR A 59 -1.54 -8.12 36.33
CA TYR A 59 -0.07 -8.07 36.38
C TYR A 59 0.46 -6.81 37.07
N GLU A 60 -0.33 -5.72 37.17
CA GLU A 60 0.09 -4.48 37.84
C GLU A 60 0.15 -4.68 39.36
N LYS A 61 -0.83 -5.44 39.93
CA LYS A 61 -0.80 -5.82 41.35
C LYS A 61 0.42 -6.71 41.67
N LEU A 62 0.82 -7.59 40.74
CA LEU A 62 1.97 -8.45 40.93
C LEU A 62 3.31 -7.69 40.81
N ARG A 63 3.30 -6.51 40.18
CA ARG A 63 4.45 -5.62 40.02
C ARG A 63 4.63 -4.63 41.19
N ASP A 64 4.19 -4.94 42.37
CA ASP A 64 4.46 -4.04 43.49
C ASP A 64 5.98 -3.79 43.59
N LYS A 65 6.36 -2.52 43.40
CA LYS A 65 7.78 -2.10 43.40
C LYS A 65 8.52 -2.47 44.69
N ARG A 66 7.80 -2.62 45.80
CA ARG A 66 8.36 -3.04 47.09
C ARG A 66 8.81 -4.49 47.12
N LEU A 67 8.31 -5.30 46.18
CA LEU A 67 8.64 -6.72 46.09
C LEU A 67 9.69 -7.02 45.00
N ILE A 68 10.06 -6.02 44.18
CA ILE A 68 11.04 -6.17 43.11
C ILE A 68 12.39 -5.66 43.60
N GLY A 69 13.40 -6.55 43.60
CA GLY A 69 14.78 -6.22 43.93
C GLY A 69 15.61 -5.86 42.71
N ARG A 70 16.80 -6.46 42.61
CA ARG A 70 17.73 -6.23 41.50
C ARG A 70 17.16 -6.75 40.19
N CYS A 71 17.44 -6.04 39.10
CA CYS A 71 17.04 -6.43 37.75
C CYS A 71 18.24 -6.41 36.83
N LEU A 72 18.47 -7.51 36.10
CA LEU A 72 19.40 -7.61 34.99
C LEU A 72 18.57 -7.48 33.69
N PRO A 73 18.65 -6.34 33.00
CA PRO A 73 17.89 -6.13 31.79
C PRO A 73 18.34 -7.07 30.66
N PHE A 74 17.46 -7.28 29.67
CA PHE A 74 17.80 -8.07 28.50
C PHE A 74 19.00 -7.48 27.76
N ASN A 75 19.98 -8.33 27.47
CA ASN A 75 21.14 -8.00 26.65
C ASN A 75 21.21 -8.99 25.47
N SER A 76 21.55 -8.49 24.28
CA SER A 76 21.69 -9.29 23.06
C SER A 76 22.80 -10.34 23.14
N ASP A 77 23.83 -10.14 23.94
CA ASP A 77 24.95 -11.07 24.12
C ASP A 77 24.55 -12.25 25.01
N ASN A 78 23.90 -11.97 26.13
CA ASN A 78 23.43 -12.97 27.08
C ASN A 78 22.12 -13.61 26.65
N LYS A 79 21.24 -12.87 25.94
CA LYS A 79 19.92 -13.29 25.47
C LYS A 79 18.97 -13.75 26.57
N TYR A 80 19.14 -13.22 27.77
CA TYR A 80 18.20 -13.43 28.89
C TYR A 80 18.04 -12.14 29.72
N MET A 81 17.00 -12.15 30.55
CA MET A 81 16.67 -11.15 31.54
C MET A 81 16.41 -11.84 32.85
N ALA A 82 16.90 -11.27 33.97
CA ALA A 82 16.66 -11.78 35.29
C ALA A 82 16.13 -10.70 36.23
N THR A 83 15.21 -11.06 37.12
CA THR A 83 14.65 -10.15 38.12
C THR A 83 14.51 -10.86 39.44
N GLU A 84 14.99 -10.21 40.48
CA GLU A 84 14.87 -10.65 41.87
C GLU A 84 13.55 -10.18 42.46
N TYR A 85 12.87 -11.09 43.12
CA TYR A 85 11.55 -10.86 43.68
C TYR A 85 11.45 -11.34 45.12
N PHE A 86 10.88 -10.52 46.00
CA PHE A 86 10.66 -10.78 47.40
C PHE A 86 9.17 -10.94 47.68
N GLY A 87 8.66 -12.15 47.63
CA GLY A 87 7.25 -12.43 47.89
C GLY A 87 7.04 -13.65 48.77
N ASP A 88 5.98 -13.69 49.55
CA ASP A 88 5.61 -14.80 50.47
C ASP A 88 6.79 -15.23 51.38
N PHE A 89 7.53 -14.27 51.90
CA PHE A 89 8.77 -14.48 52.74
C PHE A 89 9.88 -15.26 52.05
N LYS A 90 9.85 -15.36 50.69
CA LYS A 90 10.87 -16.02 49.89
C LYS A 90 11.55 -15.04 48.96
N ARG A 91 12.83 -15.24 48.74
CA ARG A 91 13.61 -14.55 47.73
C ARG A 91 13.73 -15.45 46.51
N VAL A 92 13.20 -15.01 45.39
CA VAL A 92 13.17 -15.77 44.13
C VAL A 92 13.81 -14.96 43.02
N ILE A 93 14.69 -15.56 42.25
CA ILE A 93 15.23 -14.97 41.02
C ILE A 93 14.49 -15.60 39.86
N PHE A 94 13.72 -14.77 39.11
CA PHE A 94 13.09 -15.16 37.87
C PHE A 94 13.99 -14.91 36.68
N LEU A 95 14.12 -15.90 35.81
CA LEU A 95 14.94 -15.86 34.59
C LEU A 95 14.05 -16.16 33.38
N LYS A 96 14.17 -15.34 32.33
CA LYS A 96 13.55 -15.60 31.02
C LYS A 96 14.48 -15.27 29.89
N GLY A 97 14.43 -16.01 28.79
CA GLY A 97 15.28 -15.74 27.64
C GLY A 97 15.23 -16.81 26.56
N ALA A 98 16.23 -16.78 25.71
CA ALA A 98 16.39 -17.76 24.65
C ALA A 98 16.61 -19.17 25.24
N PRO A 99 15.84 -20.19 24.76
CA PRO A 99 15.91 -21.54 25.33
C PRO A 99 17.34 -22.12 25.37
N GLU A 100 18.12 -21.86 24.34
CA GLU A 100 19.54 -22.31 24.24
C GLU A 100 20.45 -21.68 25.29
N ARG A 101 20.01 -20.59 25.94
CA ARG A 101 20.73 -19.93 27.03
C ARG A 101 20.21 -20.26 28.42
N ILE A 102 18.89 -20.55 28.50
CA ILE A 102 18.22 -20.85 29.78
C ILE A 102 18.46 -22.31 30.21
N LEU A 103 18.27 -23.26 29.29
CA LEU A 103 18.37 -24.69 29.60
C LEU A 103 19.71 -25.10 30.23
N PRO A 104 20.91 -24.61 29.79
CA PRO A 104 22.17 -24.95 30.41
C PRO A 104 22.30 -24.45 31.86
N LEU A 105 21.51 -23.45 32.27
CA LEU A 105 21.50 -22.89 33.62
C LEU A 105 20.55 -23.66 34.57
N THR A 106 19.79 -24.61 34.04
CA THR A 106 18.82 -25.41 34.81
C THR A 106 19.36 -26.82 35.10
N GLY A 107 18.65 -27.57 35.95
CA GLY A 107 18.97 -28.95 36.27
C GLY A 107 18.62 -29.97 35.17
N GLU A 108 17.99 -29.54 34.06
CA GLU A 108 17.43 -30.38 32.99
C GLU A 108 18.46 -30.83 31.93
N LYS A 109 19.71 -31.12 32.34
CA LYS A 109 20.79 -31.42 31.37
C LYS A 109 20.47 -32.62 30.49
N ASP A 110 19.86 -33.66 31.05
CA ASP A 110 19.58 -34.93 30.33
C ASP A 110 18.43 -34.79 29.32
N ARG A 111 17.53 -33.81 29.52
CA ARG A 111 16.36 -33.57 28.66
C ARG A 111 16.49 -32.31 27.78
N ALA A 112 17.56 -31.55 27.95
CA ALA A 112 17.79 -30.30 27.26
C ALA A 112 17.72 -30.48 25.73
N ASP A 113 18.33 -31.55 25.19
CA ASP A 113 18.33 -31.84 23.75
C ASP A 113 16.94 -32.20 23.21
N GLU A 114 16.11 -32.88 23.98
CA GLU A 114 14.74 -33.22 23.62
C GLU A 114 13.90 -31.94 23.56
N ILE A 115 13.97 -31.11 24.60
CA ILE A 115 13.27 -29.82 24.67
C ILE A 115 13.70 -28.92 23.52
N LEU A 116 15.00 -28.82 23.21
CA LEU A 116 15.50 -28.01 22.11
C LEU A 116 15.03 -28.51 20.74
N ARG A 117 14.93 -29.84 20.52
CA ARG A 117 14.36 -30.40 19.28
C ARG A 117 12.88 -30.03 19.14
N GLU A 118 12.10 -30.13 20.20
CA GLU A 118 10.69 -29.71 20.18
C GLU A 118 10.56 -28.23 19.87
N ILE A 119 11.38 -27.39 20.53
CA ILE A 119 11.41 -25.93 20.30
C ILE A 119 11.79 -25.61 18.87
N ALA A 120 12.79 -26.31 18.30
CA ALA A 120 13.22 -26.12 16.93
C ALA A 120 12.09 -26.34 15.91
N ALA A 121 11.16 -27.26 16.20
CA ALA A 121 9.98 -27.48 15.36
C ALA A 121 9.03 -26.25 15.32
N PHE A 122 8.91 -25.51 16.42
CA PHE A 122 8.17 -24.25 16.46
C PHE A 122 8.93 -23.13 15.78
N GLN A 123 10.24 -23.04 16.00
CA GLN A 123 11.11 -22.01 15.38
C GLN A 123 11.14 -22.17 13.86
N LYS A 124 11.16 -23.42 13.33
CA LYS A 124 11.03 -23.70 11.89
C LYS A 124 9.70 -23.19 11.30
N LYS A 125 8.65 -23.06 12.11
CA LYS A 125 7.36 -22.47 11.75
C LYS A 125 7.29 -20.97 11.97
N GLY A 126 8.43 -20.29 12.15
CA GLY A 126 8.48 -18.83 12.34
C GLY A 126 8.00 -18.34 13.71
N LYS A 127 7.86 -19.23 14.70
CA LYS A 127 7.40 -18.86 16.05
C LYS A 127 8.58 -18.54 16.95
N ARG A 128 8.42 -17.51 17.79
CA ARG A 128 9.39 -17.19 18.84
C ARG A 128 9.12 -18.05 20.06
N VAL A 129 10.16 -18.60 20.66
CA VAL A 129 10.04 -19.37 21.89
C VAL A 129 10.89 -18.73 22.96
N ILE A 130 10.30 -18.53 24.15
CA ILE A 130 10.97 -18.00 25.34
C ILE A 130 10.86 -19.05 26.43
N ALA A 131 12.00 -19.41 27.01
CA ALA A 131 12.08 -20.28 28.16
C ALA A 131 12.07 -19.49 29.47
N PHE A 132 11.58 -20.11 30.52
CA PHE A 132 11.45 -19.56 31.86
C PHE A 132 12.10 -20.51 32.87
N ALA A 133 12.76 -19.91 33.88
CA ALA A 133 13.31 -20.62 34.99
C ALA A 133 13.28 -19.74 36.25
N ARG A 134 13.39 -20.35 37.41
CA ARG A 134 13.47 -19.67 38.69
C ARG A 134 14.49 -20.30 39.60
N LYS A 135 15.00 -19.54 40.57
CA LYS A 135 15.84 -20.02 41.65
C LYS A 135 15.39 -19.43 42.98
N GLU A 136 15.00 -20.28 43.93
CA GLU A 136 14.71 -19.85 45.30
C GLU A 136 16.05 -19.73 46.06
N ILE A 137 16.30 -18.59 46.66
CA ILE A 137 17.47 -18.33 47.48
C ILE A 137 17.11 -18.59 48.94
N ARG A 138 17.73 -19.57 49.57
CA ARG A 138 17.55 -19.88 50.99
C ARG A 138 18.49 -19.03 51.85
N GLU A 139 18.02 -18.66 53.07
CA GLU A 139 18.90 -18.03 54.07
C GLU A 139 20.03 -19.01 54.42
N GLY A 140 21.24 -18.73 53.97
CA GLY A 140 22.43 -19.61 54.14
C GLY A 140 23.23 -19.84 52.87
N ASP A 141 22.64 -19.67 51.67
CA ASP A 141 23.34 -19.93 50.39
C ASP A 141 24.25 -18.76 49.94
N SER A 142 24.19 -17.62 50.62
CA SER A 142 25.08 -16.50 50.36
C SER A 142 25.45 -15.85 51.70
N GLY A 143 26.70 -15.74 52.01
CA GLY A 143 27.24 -15.05 53.19
C GLY A 143 26.98 -13.54 53.21
N ALA A 144 25.76 -13.12 52.98
CA ALA A 144 25.31 -11.73 52.94
C ALA A 144 24.13 -11.51 53.88
N VAL A 145 24.36 -10.74 54.89
CA VAL A 145 23.41 -10.22 55.88
C VAL A 145 22.20 -9.60 55.16
N VAL A 146 21.02 -10.08 55.51
CA VAL A 146 19.74 -9.46 55.12
C VAL A 146 19.62 -8.09 55.80
N GLY A 147 20.06 -7.05 55.12
CA GLY A 147 19.70 -5.68 55.50
C GLY A 147 18.20 -5.50 55.18
N LYS A 148 17.39 -5.27 56.21
CA LYS A 148 15.99 -4.85 56.05
C LYS A 148 16.00 -3.61 55.17
N ALA A 149 15.42 -3.72 53.97
CA ALA A 149 15.19 -2.56 53.13
C ALA A 149 14.29 -1.56 53.87
N HIS A 150 14.80 -0.34 54.06
CA HIS A 150 14.00 0.74 54.64
C HIS A 150 12.89 1.12 53.63
N PRO A 151 11.66 1.43 54.08
CA PRO A 151 10.51 1.71 53.20
C PRO A 151 10.72 2.92 52.27
N ASP A 152 11.70 3.77 52.53
CA ASP A 152 11.90 5.03 51.81
C ASP A 152 12.97 4.98 50.69
N ASP A 153 13.70 3.87 50.54
CA ASP A 153 14.68 3.70 49.46
C ASP A 153 14.02 3.13 48.20
N ALA A 154 13.40 3.98 47.39
CA ALA A 154 12.92 3.62 46.08
C ALA A 154 14.09 3.24 45.14
N PRO A 155 14.18 2.00 44.63
CA PRO A 155 15.24 1.61 43.71
C PRO A 155 15.13 2.38 42.41
N THR A 156 16.08 3.25 42.16
CA THR A 156 16.24 3.93 40.87
C THR A 156 16.69 2.91 39.82
N ILE A 157 15.89 2.70 38.80
CA ILE A 157 16.22 1.86 37.63
C ILE A 157 17.55 2.35 37.06
N GLY A 158 18.62 1.53 37.12
CA GLY A 158 19.89 1.80 36.45
C GLY A 158 21.13 2.00 37.34
N LYS A 159 21.05 1.88 38.65
CA LYS A 159 22.27 1.87 39.49
C LYS A 159 22.58 0.47 40.01
N ASN A 160 23.80 -0.03 39.69
CA ASN A 160 24.41 -1.19 40.32
C ASN A 160 24.55 -0.90 41.82
N CYS A 161 23.59 -1.27 42.64
CA CYS A 161 23.75 -1.28 44.09
C CYS A 161 24.60 -2.51 44.47
N SER A 162 25.89 -2.31 44.60
CA SER A 162 26.81 -3.26 45.27
C SER A 162 26.66 -3.08 46.77
N ILE A 163 25.75 -3.83 47.40
CA ILE A 163 25.76 -4.05 48.82
C ILE A 163 26.17 -5.52 49.03
N GLY A 164 27.37 -5.77 49.50
CA GLY A 164 27.99 -6.99 50.01
C GLY A 164 27.40 -8.34 49.56
N GLY A 165 27.56 -8.73 48.30
CA GLY A 165 27.15 -10.02 47.79
C GLY A 165 27.37 -10.11 46.27
N ALA A 166 27.47 -11.32 45.71
CA ALA A 166 27.64 -11.57 44.29
C ALA A 166 26.65 -10.77 43.43
N SER A 167 27.11 -10.26 42.29
CA SER A 167 26.23 -9.56 41.34
C SER A 167 25.10 -10.50 40.84
N LEU A 168 23.97 -9.96 40.43
CA LEU A 168 22.88 -10.79 39.91
C LEU A 168 23.34 -11.63 38.68
N ASP A 169 24.25 -11.09 37.90
CA ASP A 169 24.86 -11.78 36.75
C ASP A 169 25.73 -12.97 37.20
N GLU A 170 26.50 -12.83 38.26
CA GLU A 170 27.28 -13.92 38.84
C GLU A 170 26.39 -15.05 39.37
N ILE A 171 25.28 -14.71 40.04
CA ILE A 171 24.32 -15.70 40.54
C ILE A 171 23.66 -16.46 39.40
N VAL A 172 23.34 -15.77 38.30
CA VAL A 172 22.76 -16.40 37.10
C VAL A 172 23.77 -17.35 36.47
N ARG A 173 25.03 -16.93 36.32
CA ARG A 173 26.10 -17.77 35.73
C ARG A 173 26.43 -19.02 36.55
N GLN A 174 26.25 -19.00 37.87
CA GLN A 174 26.38 -20.18 38.72
C GLN A 174 25.35 -21.28 38.40
N GLY A 175 24.25 -20.95 37.76
CA GLY A 175 23.20 -21.90 37.43
C GLY A 175 22.40 -22.39 38.64
N GLY A 176 21.86 -23.61 38.53
CA GLY A 176 21.05 -24.21 39.60
C GLY A 176 19.61 -23.66 39.60
N PHE A 177 19.09 -23.27 38.45
CA PHE A 177 17.71 -22.85 38.28
C PHE A 177 16.81 -24.06 38.07
N THR A 178 15.58 -23.95 38.54
CA THR A 178 14.49 -24.88 38.21
C THR A 178 13.84 -24.41 36.90
N TYR A 179 13.71 -25.30 35.93
CA TYR A 179 13.04 -25.02 34.67
C TYR A 179 11.54 -24.94 34.88
N ASP A 180 10.89 -23.84 34.43
CA ASP A 180 9.45 -23.64 34.54
C ASP A 180 8.70 -23.92 33.23
N GLY A 181 9.44 -24.11 32.12
CA GLY A 181 8.84 -24.36 30.82
C GLY A 181 9.13 -23.29 29.79
N TYR A 182 8.36 -23.26 28.70
CA TYR A 182 8.51 -22.30 27.64
C TYR A 182 7.16 -21.81 27.12
N ALA A 183 7.15 -20.59 26.58
CA ALA A 183 6.03 -20.02 25.83
C ALA A 183 6.36 -19.92 24.35
N VAL A 184 5.42 -20.35 23.52
CA VAL A 184 5.46 -20.18 22.06
C VAL A 184 4.66 -18.94 21.70
N ILE A 185 5.35 -17.96 21.14
CA ILE A 185 4.78 -16.67 20.77
C ILE A 185 4.77 -16.58 19.24
N ALA A 186 3.60 -16.43 18.69
CA ALA A 186 3.43 -16.18 17.27
C ALA A 186 3.10 -14.72 17.00
N ASP A 187 3.65 -14.23 15.91
CA ASP A 187 3.20 -12.98 15.30
C ASP A 187 2.36 -13.37 14.08
N PRO A 188 1.06 -13.56 14.26
CA PRO A 188 0.23 -14.04 13.15
C PRO A 188 0.22 -13.00 12.05
N VAL A 189 0.35 -13.46 10.82
CA VAL A 189 0.13 -12.62 9.65
C VAL A 189 -1.26 -11.98 9.74
N ARG A 190 -1.36 -10.70 9.46
CA ARG A 190 -2.64 -10.00 9.44
C ARG A 190 -3.56 -10.64 8.39
N ARG A 191 -4.84 -10.81 8.72
CA ARG A 191 -5.81 -11.56 7.88
C ARG A 191 -6.02 -11.00 6.48
N ASP A 192 -5.76 -9.71 6.29
CA ASP A 192 -5.94 -8.98 5.03
C ASP A 192 -4.72 -9.09 4.08
N VAL A 193 -3.54 -9.46 4.59
CA VAL A 193 -2.29 -9.46 3.80
C VAL A 193 -2.36 -10.44 2.63
N LYS A 194 -2.80 -11.68 2.84
CA LYS A 194 -2.91 -12.68 1.77
C LYS A 194 -3.79 -12.20 0.61
N LYS A 195 -4.98 -11.65 0.93
CA LYS A 195 -5.90 -11.10 -0.08
C LYS A 195 -5.28 -9.90 -0.81
N SER A 196 -4.52 -9.09 -0.10
CA SER A 196 -3.87 -7.91 -0.65
C SER A 196 -2.70 -8.28 -1.58
N VAL A 197 -1.90 -9.28 -1.22
CA VAL A 197 -0.84 -9.85 -2.09
C VAL A 197 -1.45 -10.44 -3.37
N GLU A 198 -2.53 -11.21 -3.26
CA GLU A 198 -3.26 -11.73 -4.42
C GLU A 198 -3.80 -10.60 -5.32
N ALA A 199 -4.33 -9.52 -4.72
CA ALA A 199 -4.80 -8.35 -5.48
C ALA A 199 -3.65 -7.65 -6.20
N CYS A 200 -2.48 -7.49 -5.57
CA CYS A 200 -1.27 -6.99 -6.21
C CYS A 200 -0.82 -7.88 -7.39
N LYS A 201 -0.74 -9.19 -7.19
CA LYS A 201 -0.39 -10.14 -8.27
C LYS A 201 -1.36 -10.02 -9.46
N LYS A 202 -2.68 -9.96 -9.21
CA LYS A 202 -3.71 -9.75 -10.24
C LYS A 202 -3.57 -8.40 -10.94
N ALA A 203 -3.13 -7.37 -10.20
CA ALA A 203 -2.86 -6.04 -10.73
C ALA A 203 -1.53 -5.92 -11.48
N GLY A 204 -0.76 -7.02 -11.59
CA GLY A 204 0.55 -7.05 -12.23
C GLY A 204 1.64 -6.35 -11.42
N ILE A 205 1.48 -6.29 -10.09
CA ILE A 205 2.45 -5.71 -9.15
C ILE A 205 3.20 -6.85 -8.48
N GLU A 206 4.52 -6.85 -8.60
CA GLU A 206 5.40 -7.77 -7.89
C GLU A 206 5.61 -7.26 -6.47
N VAL A 207 5.24 -8.07 -5.48
CA VAL A 207 5.48 -7.78 -4.07
C VAL A 207 6.73 -8.52 -3.64
N LYS A 208 7.65 -7.83 -2.97
CA LYS A 208 8.90 -8.38 -2.43
C LYS A 208 8.99 -8.08 -0.94
N MET A 209 9.50 -9.03 -0.16
CA MET A 209 9.69 -8.86 1.28
C MET A 209 11.17 -8.75 1.61
N MET A 210 11.56 -7.69 2.29
CA MET A 210 12.90 -7.49 2.84
C MET A 210 12.82 -7.43 4.36
N THR A 211 13.40 -8.41 5.06
CA THR A 211 13.29 -8.54 6.51
C THR A 211 14.64 -8.78 7.17
N GLY A 212 14.78 -8.32 8.41
CA GLY A 212 15.91 -8.66 9.28
C GLY A 212 15.83 -10.08 9.88
N ASP A 213 14.71 -10.78 9.71
CA ASP A 213 14.52 -12.15 10.21
C ASP A 213 15.38 -13.16 9.45
N ASN A 214 15.54 -14.36 10.04
CA ASN A 214 16.22 -15.46 9.37
C ASN A 214 15.43 -16.01 8.18
N ALA A 215 16.12 -16.70 7.26
CA ALA A 215 15.53 -17.22 6.04
C ALA A 215 14.34 -18.16 6.28
N ALA A 216 14.41 -19.04 7.29
CA ALA A 216 13.35 -20.01 7.58
C ALA A 216 12.06 -19.31 8.03
N THR A 217 12.16 -18.31 8.89
CA THR A 217 11.01 -17.51 9.33
C THR A 217 10.42 -16.71 8.18
N ALA A 218 11.27 -16.03 7.41
CA ALA A 218 10.86 -15.22 6.26
C ALA A 218 10.17 -16.08 5.19
N GLN A 219 10.71 -17.25 4.91
CA GLN A 219 10.13 -18.24 3.99
C GLN A 219 8.75 -18.70 4.43
N ALA A 220 8.59 -19.07 5.73
CA ALA A 220 7.31 -19.52 6.27
C ALA A 220 6.22 -18.44 6.12
N ILE A 221 6.52 -17.20 6.46
CA ILE A 221 5.61 -16.06 6.31
C ILE A 221 5.27 -15.82 4.83
N ALA A 222 6.25 -15.89 3.95
CA ALA A 222 6.07 -15.65 2.53
C ALA A 222 5.17 -16.70 1.86
N PHE A 223 5.30 -17.97 2.26
CA PHE A 223 4.37 -19.03 1.82
C PHE A 223 2.96 -18.83 2.37
N GLU A 224 2.82 -18.50 3.67
CA GLU A 224 1.51 -18.27 4.29
C GLU A 224 0.76 -17.13 3.61
N THR A 225 1.47 -16.05 3.24
CA THR A 225 0.91 -14.88 2.56
C THR A 225 0.71 -15.09 1.06
N GLY A 226 1.24 -16.18 0.50
CA GLY A 226 1.22 -16.42 -0.94
C GLY A 226 2.13 -15.46 -1.74
N LEU A 227 3.14 -14.90 -1.09
CA LEU A 227 4.11 -14.01 -1.73
C LEU A 227 5.05 -14.78 -2.65
N ILE A 228 5.52 -15.95 -2.22
CA ILE A 228 6.35 -16.88 -2.98
C ILE A 228 5.63 -18.21 -3.22
N ASP A 229 6.04 -18.88 -4.29
CA ASP A 229 5.52 -20.19 -4.70
C ASP A 229 6.61 -21.29 -4.60
N SER A 230 7.91 -20.89 -4.47
CA SER A 230 9.07 -21.79 -4.37
C SER A 230 10.09 -21.28 -3.32
N PRO A 231 10.78 -22.21 -2.59
CA PRO A 231 11.84 -21.84 -1.65
C PRO A 231 13.01 -21.09 -2.27
N GLU A 232 13.30 -21.32 -3.56
CA GLU A 232 14.40 -20.71 -4.32
C GLU A 232 14.24 -19.18 -4.49
N GLN A 233 13.02 -18.68 -4.27
CA GLN A 233 12.74 -17.24 -4.30
C GLN A 233 13.21 -16.51 -3.02
N VAL A 234 13.78 -17.24 -2.04
CA VAL A 234 14.32 -16.69 -0.80
C VAL A 234 15.84 -16.62 -0.89
N VAL A 235 16.40 -15.42 -0.76
CA VAL A 235 17.83 -15.15 -0.87
C VAL A 235 18.33 -14.47 0.39
N MET A 236 19.57 -14.76 0.80
CA MET A 236 20.21 -14.07 1.92
C MET A 236 20.75 -12.70 1.50
N ALA A 237 20.68 -11.74 2.39
CA ALA A 237 21.24 -10.40 2.14
C ALA A 237 22.74 -10.43 1.77
N SER A 238 23.52 -11.33 2.36
CA SER A 238 24.94 -11.51 2.03
C SER A 238 25.19 -11.88 0.57
N GLU A 239 24.29 -12.65 -0.05
CA GLU A 239 24.37 -12.99 -1.47
C GLU A 239 24.10 -11.76 -2.35
N ILE A 240 23.10 -10.95 -1.97
CA ILE A 240 22.79 -9.69 -2.66
C ILE A 240 23.95 -8.69 -2.49
N GLU A 241 24.58 -8.63 -1.32
CA GLU A 241 25.70 -7.74 -1.06
C GLU A 241 26.92 -8.06 -1.94
N ALA A 242 27.24 -9.35 -2.11
CA ALA A 242 28.35 -9.83 -2.93
C ALA A 242 28.09 -9.70 -4.44
N MET A 243 26.83 -9.65 -4.87
CA MET A 243 26.45 -9.65 -6.29
C MET A 243 26.66 -8.27 -6.94
N PRO A 244 27.28 -8.16 -8.13
CA PRO A 244 27.32 -6.91 -8.89
C PRO A 244 25.92 -6.39 -9.21
N LEU A 245 25.76 -5.06 -9.32
CA LEU A 245 24.43 -4.43 -9.52
C LEU A 245 23.78 -4.84 -10.85
N GLU A 246 24.57 -5.00 -11.92
CA GLU A 246 24.06 -5.46 -13.23
C GLU A 246 23.54 -6.90 -13.17
N GLU A 247 24.24 -7.79 -12.48
CA GLU A 247 23.77 -9.17 -12.27
C GLU A 247 22.48 -9.18 -11.42
N LEU A 248 22.44 -8.39 -10.36
CA LEU A 248 21.26 -8.27 -9.51
C LEU A 248 20.06 -7.77 -10.30
N LYS A 249 20.21 -6.79 -11.19
CA LYS A 249 19.17 -6.27 -12.07
C LYS A 249 18.47 -7.38 -12.88
N ASP A 250 19.22 -8.34 -13.38
CA ASP A 250 18.67 -9.43 -14.19
C ASP A 250 17.98 -10.50 -13.32
N ARG A 251 18.52 -10.77 -12.12
CA ARG A 251 18.01 -11.80 -11.19
C ARG A 251 16.88 -11.32 -10.26
N ILE A 252 16.78 -10.01 -10.01
CA ILE A 252 15.91 -9.46 -8.96
C ILE A 252 14.43 -9.80 -9.14
N ARG A 253 13.97 -9.98 -10.37
CA ARG A 253 12.56 -10.36 -10.64
C ARG A 253 12.22 -11.75 -10.10
N GLY A 254 13.15 -12.69 -10.11
CA GLY A 254 12.97 -14.04 -9.57
C GLY A 254 13.02 -14.10 -8.03
N ILE A 255 13.52 -13.06 -7.37
CA ILE A 255 13.66 -13.01 -5.90
C ILE A 255 12.38 -12.45 -5.30
N GLY A 256 11.73 -13.20 -4.42
CA GLY A 256 10.53 -12.77 -3.68
C GLY A 256 10.85 -12.28 -2.27
N VAL A 257 11.87 -12.88 -1.62
CA VAL A 257 12.22 -12.60 -0.21
C VAL A 257 13.72 -12.41 -0.06
N ILE A 258 14.09 -11.38 0.69
CA ILE A 258 15.48 -11.12 1.09
C ILE A 258 15.53 -11.15 2.61
N ALA A 259 16.18 -12.18 3.15
CA ALA A 259 16.32 -12.42 4.59
C ALA A 259 17.61 -11.78 5.13
N ARG A 260 17.63 -11.39 6.43
CA ARG A 260 18.74 -10.71 7.09
C ARG A 260 19.16 -9.40 6.42
N SER A 261 18.16 -8.69 5.87
CA SER A 261 18.38 -7.47 5.09
C SER A 261 18.93 -6.32 5.95
N THR A 262 19.96 -5.66 5.43
CA THR A 262 20.56 -4.43 5.98
C THR A 262 20.05 -3.20 5.22
N PRO A 263 20.18 -1.97 5.74
CA PRO A 263 19.79 -0.77 5.02
C PRO A 263 20.49 -0.61 3.67
N SER A 264 21.77 -0.99 3.55
CA SER A 264 22.54 -0.98 2.31
C SER A 264 21.98 -1.92 1.26
N VAL A 265 21.59 -3.15 1.67
CA VAL A 265 20.95 -4.13 0.77
C VAL A 265 19.59 -3.63 0.30
N LYS A 266 18.78 -3.02 1.18
CA LYS A 266 17.49 -2.44 0.79
C LYS A 266 17.66 -1.39 -0.32
N LEU A 267 18.62 -0.50 -0.17
CA LEU A 267 18.93 0.53 -1.17
C LEU A 267 19.38 -0.11 -2.50
N LYS A 268 20.31 -1.06 -2.45
CA LYS A 268 20.82 -1.77 -3.64
C LYS A 268 19.72 -2.48 -4.42
N VAL A 269 18.76 -3.09 -3.73
CA VAL A 269 17.59 -3.73 -4.34
C VAL A 269 16.69 -2.72 -5.05
N VAL A 270 16.45 -1.56 -4.44
CA VAL A 270 15.67 -0.48 -5.07
C VAL A 270 16.37 0.00 -6.35
N GLU A 271 17.68 0.20 -6.31
CA GLU A 271 18.48 0.60 -7.48
C GLU A 271 18.38 -0.44 -8.61
N ALA A 272 18.57 -1.72 -8.29
CA ALA A 272 18.48 -2.81 -9.27
C ALA A 272 17.10 -2.88 -9.94
N LEU A 273 16.02 -2.72 -9.15
CA LEU A 273 14.65 -2.69 -9.69
C LEU A 273 14.41 -1.47 -10.60
N LYS A 274 14.92 -0.29 -10.22
CA LYS A 274 14.82 0.93 -11.05
C LYS A 274 15.62 0.77 -12.36
N MET A 275 16.82 0.18 -12.31
CA MET A 275 17.61 -0.15 -13.50
C MET A 275 16.91 -1.19 -14.39
N ALA A 276 16.15 -2.11 -13.82
CA ALA A 276 15.31 -3.05 -14.56
C ALA A 276 14.03 -2.41 -15.15
N GLY A 277 13.89 -1.07 -15.03
CA GLY A 277 12.78 -0.29 -15.59
C GLY A 277 11.48 -0.38 -14.78
N ALA A 278 11.53 -0.88 -13.54
CA ALA A 278 10.37 -0.91 -12.66
C ALA A 278 10.09 0.47 -12.03
N VAL A 279 8.82 0.73 -11.71
CA VAL A 279 8.41 1.79 -10.78
C VAL A 279 8.32 1.14 -9.41
N VAL A 280 9.13 1.62 -8.47
CA VAL A 280 9.37 0.98 -7.19
C VAL A 280 8.70 1.76 -6.07
N ALA A 281 7.82 1.11 -5.31
CA ALA A 281 7.31 1.61 -4.04
C ALA A 281 7.99 0.85 -2.89
N VAL A 282 8.45 1.55 -1.87
CA VAL A 282 9.05 0.96 -0.66
C VAL A 282 8.22 1.34 0.55
N THR A 283 7.91 0.36 1.38
CA THR A 283 7.23 0.59 2.66
C THR A 283 8.11 0.15 3.83
N GLY A 284 8.07 0.90 4.92
CA GLY A 284 8.80 0.60 6.14
C GLY A 284 8.32 1.42 7.33
N ASP A 285 8.80 1.04 8.52
CA ASP A 285 8.45 1.67 9.81
C ASP A 285 9.69 2.08 10.62
N GLY A 286 10.84 1.51 10.31
CA GLY A 286 12.10 1.73 11.04
C GLY A 286 12.99 2.81 10.42
N VAL A 287 13.84 3.42 11.24
CA VAL A 287 14.87 4.37 10.78
C VAL A 287 15.76 3.76 9.70
N ASN A 288 15.99 2.45 9.76
CA ASN A 288 16.80 1.69 8.79
C ASN A 288 16.17 1.62 7.40
N ASP A 289 14.89 1.92 7.28
CA ASP A 289 14.14 1.91 6.00
C ASP A 289 14.17 3.26 5.29
N ALA A 290 14.43 4.34 6.03
CA ALA A 290 14.38 5.71 5.51
C ALA A 290 15.24 5.95 4.24
N PRO A 291 16.48 5.44 4.11
CA PRO A 291 17.27 5.60 2.89
C PRO A 291 16.61 4.95 1.67
N ALA A 292 16.09 3.74 1.81
CA ALA A 292 15.42 3.01 0.73
C ALA A 292 14.08 3.66 0.36
N ILE A 293 13.31 4.13 1.35
CA ILE A 293 12.04 4.85 1.18
C ILE A 293 12.28 6.13 0.38
N LYS A 294 13.29 6.92 0.76
CA LYS A 294 13.61 8.17 0.07
C LYS A 294 14.13 7.96 -1.35
N HIS A 295 14.80 6.83 -1.61
CA HIS A 295 15.36 6.52 -2.93
C HIS A 295 14.35 5.85 -3.88
N ALA A 296 13.25 5.34 -3.37
CA ALA A 296 12.17 4.76 -4.15
C ALA A 296 11.49 5.80 -5.07
N ASP A 297 10.67 5.34 -6.02
CA ASP A 297 9.81 6.24 -6.80
C ASP A 297 8.60 6.69 -5.97
N ILE A 298 8.19 5.87 -5.00
CA ILE A 298 7.15 6.19 -4.01
C ILE A 298 7.59 5.64 -2.66
N GLY A 299 7.87 6.53 -1.72
CA GLY A 299 8.17 6.20 -0.33
C GLY A 299 6.90 6.12 0.51
N ILE A 300 6.72 5.03 1.27
CA ILE A 300 5.53 4.83 2.11
C ILE A 300 5.98 4.53 3.53
N ALA A 301 5.57 5.34 4.50
CA ALA A 301 5.79 5.07 5.92
C ALA A 301 4.54 4.51 6.59
N MET A 302 4.73 3.64 7.59
CA MET A 302 3.66 3.24 8.48
C MET A 302 3.35 4.36 9.48
N GLY A 303 2.09 4.53 9.89
CA GLY A 303 1.67 5.55 10.85
C GLY A 303 2.31 5.37 12.23
N SER A 304 2.58 4.11 12.63
CA SER A 304 3.33 3.75 13.83
C SER A 304 4.85 3.86 13.66
N GLY A 305 5.34 4.16 12.45
CA GLY A 305 6.76 4.26 12.13
C GLY A 305 7.47 5.45 12.77
N SER A 306 8.81 5.45 12.68
CA SER A 306 9.64 6.53 13.21
C SER A 306 9.38 7.86 12.47
N GLU A 307 9.58 8.99 13.15
CA GLU A 307 9.42 10.32 12.52
C GLU A 307 10.38 10.49 11.33
N ILE A 308 11.62 9.99 11.44
CA ILE A 308 12.59 10.02 10.34
C ILE A 308 12.06 9.27 9.10
N THR A 309 11.39 8.13 9.30
CA THR A 309 10.80 7.35 8.22
C THR A 309 9.63 8.09 7.58
N LYS A 310 8.79 8.75 8.39
CA LYS A 310 7.67 9.56 7.91
C LYS A 310 8.16 10.78 7.12
N GLU A 311 9.18 11.48 7.59
CA GLU A 311 9.79 12.62 6.88
C GLU A 311 10.43 12.23 5.55
N ALA A 312 10.96 10.99 5.45
CA ALA A 312 11.55 10.48 4.21
C ALA A 312 10.52 10.00 3.20
N SER A 313 9.24 9.84 3.59
CA SER A 313 8.19 9.22 2.78
C SER A 313 7.32 10.24 2.05
N ASP A 314 6.72 9.80 0.93
CA ASP A 314 5.71 10.57 0.17
C ASP A 314 4.30 10.33 0.73
N ILE A 315 4.07 9.18 1.37
CA ILE A 315 2.76 8.73 1.87
C ILE A 315 2.93 8.14 3.27
N VAL A 316 2.03 8.50 4.20
CA VAL A 316 1.94 7.90 5.53
C VAL A 316 0.63 7.12 5.68
N LEU A 317 0.72 5.83 6.02
CA LEU A 317 -0.43 4.94 6.23
C LEU A 317 -0.88 4.98 7.68
N LEU A 318 -1.93 5.71 8.00
CA LEU A 318 -2.41 5.89 9.36
C LEU A 318 -2.94 4.61 10.03
N ASP A 319 -3.36 3.63 9.25
CA ASP A 319 -3.92 2.35 9.71
C ASP A 319 -2.91 1.20 9.70
N ASP A 320 -1.68 1.44 9.32
CA ASP A 320 -0.60 0.45 9.18
C ASP A 320 -1.00 -0.78 8.35
N SER A 321 -1.94 -0.63 7.42
CA SER A 321 -2.52 -1.76 6.69
C SER A 321 -1.99 -1.87 5.27
N PHE A 322 -1.50 -3.07 4.91
CA PHE A 322 -1.09 -3.36 3.54
C PHE A 322 -2.26 -3.27 2.55
N SER A 323 -3.50 -3.52 3.00
CA SER A 323 -4.69 -3.39 2.15
C SER A 323 -4.93 -1.94 1.70
N THR A 324 -4.49 -0.95 2.48
CA THR A 324 -4.59 0.47 2.13
C THR A 324 -3.61 0.84 1.02
N ILE A 325 -2.46 0.17 0.91
CA ILE A 325 -1.57 0.33 -0.26
C ILE A 325 -2.29 -0.10 -1.55
N VAL A 326 -2.99 -1.24 -1.53
CA VAL A 326 -3.76 -1.71 -2.70
C VAL A 326 -4.85 -0.71 -3.10
N LYS A 327 -5.54 -0.11 -2.11
CA LYS A 327 -6.52 0.96 -2.35
C LYS A 327 -5.85 2.20 -2.95
N ALA A 328 -4.69 2.62 -2.42
CA ALA A 328 -3.92 3.74 -2.94
C ALA A 328 -3.50 3.52 -4.40
N VAL A 329 -3.03 2.31 -4.74
CA VAL A 329 -2.73 1.93 -6.13
C VAL A 329 -3.96 2.02 -7.02
N SER A 330 -5.10 1.51 -6.57
CA SER A 330 -6.36 1.59 -7.31
C SER A 330 -6.77 3.03 -7.56
N PHE A 331 -6.65 3.87 -6.54
CA PHE A 331 -6.97 5.30 -6.61
C PHE A 331 -6.01 6.05 -7.57
N GLY A 332 -4.70 5.84 -7.44
CA GLY A 332 -3.70 6.43 -8.32
C GLY A 332 -3.89 6.05 -9.80
N ARG A 333 -4.19 4.78 -10.09
CA ARG A 333 -4.52 4.34 -11.45
C ARG A 333 -5.79 4.99 -11.99
N ASN A 334 -6.79 5.25 -11.11
CA ASN A 334 -8.00 5.95 -11.51
C ASN A 334 -7.71 7.42 -11.84
N ILE A 335 -6.92 8.11 -11.01
CA ILE A 335 -6.46 9.49 -11.27
C ILE A 335 -5.74 9.55 -12.62
N TYR A 336 -4.81 8.63 -12.89
CA TYR A 336 -4.08 8.59 -14.16
C TYR A 336 -5.03 8.45 -15.36
N ARG A 337 -6.05 7.58 -15.27
CA ARG A 337 -7.08 7.43 -16.32
C ARG A 337 -7.93 8.67 -16.48
N ASN A 338 -8.29 9.31 -15.38
CA ASN A 338 -9.06 10.55 -15.41
C ASN A 338 -8.26 11.67 -16.08
N PHE A 339 -6.95 11.72 -15.81
CA PHE A 339 -6.06 12.65 -16.48
C PHE A 339 -5.98 12.38 -18.00
N GLN A 340 -5.92 11.12 -18.41
CA GLN A 340 -5.99 10.76 -19.84
C GLN A 340 -7.33 11.18 -20.48
N ARG A 341 -8.46 11.04 -19.78
CA ARG A 341 -9.78 11.50 -20.25
C ARG A 341 -9.80 13.01 -20.43
N PHE A 342 -9.32 13.74 -19.44
CA PHE A 342 -9.17 15.19 -19.47
C PHE A 342 -8.33 15.64 -20.66
N ILE A 343 -7.12 15.11 -20.82
CA ILE A 343 -6.23 15.47 -21.94
C ILE A 343 -6.89 15.14 -23.30
N THR A 344 -7.52 13.97 -23.43
CA THR A 344 -8.18 13.58 -24.68
C THR A 344 -9.27 14.58 -25.04
N PHE A 345 -10.07 15.00 -24.06
CA PHE A 345 -11.12 15.99 -24.26
C PHE A 345 -10.52 17.32 -24.71
N GLN A 346 -9.59 17.88 -23.93
CA GLN A 346 -8.99 19.19 -24.19
C GLN A 346 -8.29 19.25 -25.56
N LEU A 347 -7.49 18.22 -25.89
CA LEU A 347 -6.85 18.17 -27.20
C LEU A 347 -7.83 18.05 -28.36
N THR A 348 -8.97 17.34 -28.16
CA THR A 348 -9.98 17.24 -29.21
C THR A 348 -10.65 18.59 -29.47
N VAL A 349 -10.94 19.37 -28.43
CA VAL A 349 -11.47 20.74 -28.55
C VAL A 349 -10.50 21.61 -29.36
N ASN A 350 -9.23 21.65 -28.92
CA ASN A 350 -8.19 22.48 -29.56
C ASN A 350 -7.95 22.09 -31.02
N VAL A 351 -7.86 20.79 -31.32
CA VAL A 351 -7.70 20.31 -32.70
C VAL A 351 -8.90 20.69 -33.56
N THR A 352 -10.12 20.57 -33.02
CA THR A 352 -11.34 20.97 -33.75
C THR A 352 -11.32 22.47 -34.06
N ALA A 353 -11.04 23.31 -33.04
CA ALA A 353 -10.99 24.77 -33.21
C ALA A 353 -9.93 25.18 -34.25
N MET A 354 -8.73 24.61 -34.12
CA MET A 354 -7.61 24.89 -35.03
C MET A 354 -7.95 24.48 -36.47
N LEU A 355 -8.53 23.28 -36.67
CA LEU A 355 -8.92 22.82 -38.00
C LEU A 355 -10.02 23.71 -38.62
N VAL A 356 -11.05 24.08 -37.84
CA VAL A 356 -12.10 24.98 -38.31
C VAL A 356 -11.54 26.31 -38.77
N VAL A 357 -10.68 26.94 -37.96
CA VAL A 357 -10.10 28.24 -38.29
C VAL A 357 -9.13 28.15 -39.48
N ILE A 358 -8.21 27.19 -39.48
CA ILE A 358 -7.22 27.07 -40.57
C ILE A 358 -7.89 26.76 -41.90
N VAL A 359 -8.82 25.81 -41.92
CA VAL A 359 -9.51 25.44 -43.17
C VAL A 359 -10.40 26.58 -43.66
N SER A 360 -11.12 27.30 -42.77
CA SER A 360 -11.90 28.46 -43.15
C SER A 360 -11.04 29.53 -43.80
N LEU A 361 -9.90 29.87 -43.22
CA LEU A 361 -8.95 30.86 -43.79
C LEU A 361 -8.35 30.37 -45.11
N ALA A 362 -7.99 29.09 -45.22
CA ALA A 362 -7.46 28.51 -46.46
C ALA A 362 -8.47 28.54 -47.64
N LEU A 363 -9.76 28.47 -47.31
CA LEU A 363 -10.86 28.62 -48.27
C LEU A 363 -11.22 30.09 -48.56
N GLY A 364 -10.51 31.06 -48.01
CA GLY A 364 -10.78 32.49 -48.19
C GLY A 364 -12.01 32.99 -47.40
N LEU A 365 -12.48 32.22 -46.42
CA LEU A 365 -13.59 32.58 -45.56
C LEU A 365 -13.11 33.39 -44.35
N VAL A 366 -14.01 34.17 -43.74
CA VAL A 366 -13.73 34.86 -42.49
C VAL A 366 -13.69 33.85 -41.34
N SER A 367 -12.86 34.12 -40.29
CA SER A 367 -12.87 33.26 -39.10
C SER A 367 -14.28 33.15 -38.53
N PRO A 368 -14.79 31.93 -38.32
CA PRO A 368 -16.18 31.74 -37.84
C PRO A 368 -16.34 32.12 -36.35
N PHE A 369 -15.25 32.31 -35.63
CA PHE A 369 -15.24 32.66 -34.20
C PHE A 369 -14.55 33.99 -33.96
N ASN A 370 -15.12 34.83 -33.10
CA ASN A 370 -14.46 36.03 -32.59
C ASN A 370 -13.70 35.73 -31.26
N ALA A 371 -12.84 36.66 -30.83
CA ALA A 371 -11.99 36.46 -29.65
C ALA A 371 -12.81 36.22 -28.36
N VAL A 372 -13.96 36.90 -28.19
CA VAL A 372 -14.82 36.72 -27.02
C VAL A 372 -15.47 35.35 -27.00
N GLN A 373 -15.88 34.85 -28.15
CA GLN A 373 -16.42 33.49 -28.29
C GLN A 373 -15.36 32.42 -27.99
N LEU A 374 -14.11 32.59 -28.48
CA LEU A 374 -13.02 31.69 -28.17
C LEU A 374 -12.70 31.70 -26.67
N LEU A 375 -12.67 32.85 -26.05
CA LEU A 375 -12.45 32.97 -24.59
C LEU A 375 -13.58 32.28 -23.79
N TRP A 376 -14.83 32.41 -24.25
CA TRP A 376 -15.96 31.70 -23.66
C TRP A 376 -15.81 30.18 -23.77
N ILE A 377 -15.39 29.70 -24.93
CA ILE A 377 -15.15 28.28 -25.18
C ILE A 377 -14.08 27.77 -24.20
N ASP A 378 -12.93 28.43 -24.14
CA ASP A 378 -11.77 27.95 -23.35
C ASP A 378 -12.02 27.96 -21.84
N ILE A 379 -12.72 28.99 -21.32
CA ILE A 379 -12.88 29.14 -19.86
C ILE A 379 -14.14 28.46 -19.34
N ILE A 380 -15.29 28.71 -19.97
CA ILE A 380 -16.60 28.30 -19.43
C ILE A 380 -17.08 26.99 -20.01
N MET A 381 -16.77 26.75 -21.29
CA MET A 381 -17.21 25.56 -21.99
C MET A 381 -16.33 24.35 -21.72
N ASP A 382 -15.00 24.54 -21.71
CA ASP A 382 -14.05 23.44 -21.56
C ASP A 382 -13.77 23.12 -20.09
N GLY A 383 -13.62 24.13 -19.24
CA GLY A 383 -13.21 23.95 -17.85
C GLY A 383 -14.13 23.05 -17.03
N PRO A 384 -15.40 23.38 -16.83
CA PRO A 384 -16.30 22.58 -16.00
C PRO A 384 -16.52 21.13 -16.50
N PRO A 385 -16.78 20.84 -17.79
CA PRO A 385 -16.84 19.47 -18.27
C PRO A 385 -15.54 18.69 -18.09
N ALA A 386 -14.39 19.31 -18.33
CA ALA A 386 -13.08 18.71 -18.13
C ALA A 386 -12.84 18.30 -16.67
N LEU A 387 -13.22 19.16 -15.71
CA LEU A 387 -13.15 18.83 -14.28
C LEU A 387 -14.02 17.63 -13.92
N THR A 388 -15.21 17.50 -14.52
CA THR A 388 -16.07 16.34 -14.26
C THR A 388 -15.48 15.03 -14.75
N LEU A 389 -14.70 15.06 -15.84
CA LEU A 389 -13.92 13.90 -16.31
C LEU A 389 -12.81 13.51 -15.33
N GLY A 390 -12.22 14.49 -14.65
CA GLY A 390 -11.24 14.28 -13.57
C GLY A 390 -11.83 13.60 -12.33
N LEU A 391 -13.12 13.70 -12.11
CA LEU A 391 -13.84 13.14 -10.96
C LEU A 391 -14.59 11.82 -11.27
N GLU A 392 -14.37 11.22 -12.45
CA GLU A 392 -15.00 9.95 -12.82
C GLU A 392 -14.56 8.83 -11.88
N LYS A 393 -15.53 8.11 -11.31
CA LYS A 393 -15.26 7.02 -10.35
C LYS A 393 -14.62 5.82 -11.05
N GLY A 394 -13.53 5.31 -10.50
CA GLY A 394 -12.91 4.06 -10.93
C GLY A 394 -13.68 2.86 -10.39
N GLY A 395 -13.94 1.89 -11.27
CA GLY A 395 -14.46 0.59 -10.86
C GLY A 395 -13.34 -0.40 -10.50
N PRO A 396 -13.67 -1.61 -10.02
CA PRO A 396 -12.71 -2.69 -9.73
C PRO A 396 -11.88 -3.12 -10.96
N GLU A 397 -12.31 -2.75 -12.15
CA GLU A 397 -11.62 -2.97 -13.43
C GLU A 397 -10.22 -2.32 -13.48
N VAL A 398 -10.00 -1.26 -12.70
CA VAL A 398 -8.73 -0.52 -12.69
C VAL A 398 -7.55 -1.39 -12.27
N LEU A 399 -7.78 -2.34 -11.36
CA LEU A 399 -6.77 -3.29 -10.91
C LEU A 399 -6.54 -4.47 -11.88
N LYS A 400 -7.41 -4.69 -12.87
CA LYS A 400 -7.22 -5.74 -13.89
C LYS A 400 -6.23 -5.34 -14.99
N HIS A 401 -5.88 -4.06 -15.08
CA HIS A 401 -4.92 -3.59 -16.07
C HIS A 401 -3.48 -3.73 -15.54
N LYS A 402 -2.57 -4.01 -16.47
CA LYS A 402 -1.13 -4.04 -16.16
C LYS A 402 -0.64 -2.64 -15.77
N PRO A 403 0.41 -2.54 -14.93
CA PRO A 403 1.07 -1.27 -14.65
C PRO A 403 1.55 -0.58 -15.94
N VAL A 404 1.51 0.74 -15.94
CA VAL A 404 2.09 1.56 -17.00
C VAL A 404 3.61 1.52 -16.85
N LYS A 405 4.34 1.35 -17.94
CA LYS A 405 5.81 1.36 -17.91
C LYS A 405 6.31 2.78 -17.66
N ARG A 406 7.48 2.91 -17.03
CA ARG A 406 8.13 4.20 -16.77
C ARG A 406 8.36 5.05 -18.04
N THR A 407 8.57 4.37 -19.17
CA THR A 407 8.83 4.98 -20.49
C THR A 407 7.57 5.26 -21.29
N ASP A 408 6.39 4.85 -20.81
CA ASP A 408 5.15 5.04 -21.54
C ASP A 408 4.71 6.51 -21.47
N GLU A 409 4.36 7.07 -22.61
CA GLU A 409 3.81 8.42 -22.72
C GLU A 409 2.36 8.46 -22.20
N ILE A 410 1.98 9.57 -21.57
CA ILE A 410 0.61 9.81 -21.11
C ILE A 410 -0.36 9.80 -22.29
N LEU A 411 0.03 10.46 -23.38
CA LEU A 411 -0.73 10.51 -24.63
C LEU A 411 -0.37 9.32 -25.51
N THR A 412 -1.14 8.26 -25.41
CA THR A 412 -0.90 7.06 -26.20
C THR A 412 -1.24 7.28 -27.69
N LYS A 413 -0.58 6.56 -28.61
CA LYS A 413 -0.89 6.59 -30.05
C LYS A 413 -2.37 6.40 -30.37
N LYS A 414 -3.06 5.56 -29.59
CA LYS A 414 -4.52 5.36 -29.72
C LYS A 414 -5.32 6.62 -29.36
N MET A 415 -4.91 7.32 -28.29
CA MET A 415 -5.55 8.58 -27.90
C MET A 415 -5.31 9.65 -28.97
N THR A 416 -4.09 9.78 -29.48
CA THR A 416 -3.76 10.73 -30.55
C THR A 416 -4.61 10.51 -31.81
N ILE A 417 -4.69 9.26 -32.29
CA ILE A 417 -5.55 8.93 -33.45
C ILE A 417 -7.00 9.30 -33.17
N ARG A 418 -7.50 8.99 -31.98
CA ARG A 418 -8.88 9.31 -31.59
C ARG A 418 -9.13 10.83 -31.57
N VAL A 419 -8.20 11.60 -30.98
CA VAL A 419 -8.26 13.07 -30.95
C VAL A 419 -8.35 13.64 -32.36
N VAL A 420 -7.45 13.20 -33.25
CA VAL A 420 -7.41 13.68 -34.64
C VAL A 420 -8.67 13.28 -35.41
N VAL A 421 -9.09 12.02 -35.34
CA VAL A 421 -10.28 11.54 -36.07
C VAL A 421 -11.56 12.22 -35.58
N GLN A 422 -11.73 12.33 -34.25
CA GLN A 422 -12.92 12.96 -33.68
C GLN A 422 -12.93 14.47 -33.94
N GLY A 423 -11.78 15.13 -33.80
CA GLY A 423 -11.62 16.56 -34.10
C GLY A 423 -11.88 16.88 -35.56
N ALA A 424 -11.33 16.07 -36.48
CA ALA A 424 -11.56 16.21 -37.91
C ALA A 424 -13.03 16.01 -38.29
N TYR A 425 -13.69 15.01 -37.70
CA TYR A 425 -15.13 14.79 -37.91
C TYR A 425 -15.96 16.03 -37.56
N MET A 426 -15.77 16.58 -36.34
CA MET A 426 -16.52 17.76 -35.88
C MET A 426 -16.19 18.99 -36.72
N ALA A 427 -14.91 19.21 -37.02
CA ALA A 427 -14.49 20.33 -37.87
C ALA A 427 -15.10 20.23 -39.27
N THR A 428 -15.14 19.04 -39.88
CA THR A 428 -15.75 18.82 -41.20
C THR A 428 -17.23 19.19 -41.22
N ILE A 429 -18.01 18.77 -40.22
CA ILE A 429 -19.44 19.11 -40.15
C ILE A 429 -19.64 20.62 -40.00
N ILE A 430 -18.83 21.30 -39.16
CA ILE A 430 -18.91 22.76 -38.97
C ILE A 430 -18.55 23.48 -40.29
N ILE A 431 -17.51 23.04 -40.99
CA ILE A 431 -17.09 23.64 -42.26
C ILE A 431 -18.16 23.39 -43.37
N LEU A 432 -18.75 22.20 -43.40
CA LEU A 432 -19.85 21.93 -44.33
C LEU A 432 -21.07 22.84 -44.10
N GLU A 433 -21.41 23.08 -42.81
CA GLU A 433 -22.45 24.05 -42.47
C GLU A 433 -22.08 25.46 -42.95
N TYR A 434 -20.80 25.87 -42.71
CA TYR A 434 -20.32 27.18 -43.16
C TYR A 434 -20.40 27.38 -44.69
N LEU A 435 -20.12 26.32 -45.47
CA LEU A 435 -20.10 26.38 -46.93
C LEU A 435 -21.51 26.23 -47.55
N PHE A 436 -22.35 25.37 -47.00
CA PHE A 436 -23.58 24.94 -47.63
C PHE A 436 -24.87 25.36 -46.92
N ASP A 437 -24.76 25.92 -45.70
CA ASP A 437 -25.92 26.30 -44.87
C ASP A 437 -27.02 25.21 -44.87
N PHE A 438 -26.63 23.91 -44.67
CA PHE A 438 -27.56 22.80 -44.78
C PHE A 438 -28.62 22.79 -43.68
N LEU A 439 -28.37 23.49 -42.53
CA LEU A 439 -29.39 23.72 -41.51
C LEU A 439 -30.39 24.82 -41.93
N ARG A 440 -30.09 25.58 -42.99
CA ARG A 440 -30.85 26.72 -43.48
C ARG A 440 -30.97 27.82 -42.43
N ALA A 441 -29.82 28.19 -41.86
CA ALA A 441 -29.71 29.27 -40.88
C ALA A 441 -29.87 30.67 -41.54
N GLY A 442 -29.41 30.81 -42.78
CA GLY A 442 -29.34 32.08 -43.49
C GLY A 442 -28.14 32.93 -43.00
N ARG A 443 -27.77 33.92 -43.82
CA ARG A 443 -26.54 34.71 -43.64
C ARG A 443 -26.42 35.40 -42.29
N GLU A 444 -27.53 35.86 -41.71
CA GLU A 444 -27.52 36.58 -40.43
C GLU A 444 -27.31 35.66 -39.22
N LEU A 445 -27.91 34.45 -39.25
CA LEU A 445 -27.84 33.50 -38.13
C LEU A 445 -26.65 32.55 -38.24
N LEU A 446 -26.01 32.43 -39.42
CA LEU A 446 -24.97 31.46 -39.71
C LEU A 446 -23.77 31.56 -38.73
N PRO A 447 -23.19 32.77 -38.43
CA PRO A 447 -22.08 32.86 -37.49
C PRO A 447 -22.44 32.38 -36.07
N THR A 448 -23.67 32.70 -35.62
CA THR A 448 -24.17 32.24 -34.32
C THR A 448 -24.41 30.73 -34.32
N THR A 449 -24.93 30.20 -35.45
CA THR A 449 -25.15 28.76 -35.64
C THR A 449 -23.82 27.98 -35.53
N LEU A 450 -22.77 28.43 -36.22
CA LEU A 450 -21.43 27.81 -36.15
C LEU A 450 -20.85 27.83 -34.73
N PHE A 451 -20.98 28.95 -34.02
CA PHE A 451 -20.56 29.05 -32.63
C PHE A 451 -21.36 28.07 -31.74
N CYS A 452 -22.69 28.04 -31.86
CA CYS A 452 -23.51 27.11 -31.08
C CYS A 452 -23.23 25.64 -31.42
N MET A 453 -23.01 25.33 -32.73
CA MET A 453 -22.62 23.98 -33.15
C MET A 453 -21.28 23.55 -32.52
N PHE A 454 -20.29 24.44 -32.52
CA PHE A 454 -19.00 24.13 -31.90
C PHE A 454 -19.19 23.78 -30.43
N VAL A 455 -19.88 24.61 -29.67
CA VAL A 455 -20.17 24.40 -28.25
C VAL A 455 -20.92 23.08 -28.01
N MET A 456 -21.97 22.80 -28.80
CA MET A 456 -22.76 21.58 -28.65
C MET A 456 -21.94 20.31 -28.98
N PHE A 457 -21.09 20.38 -30.01
CA PHE A 457 -20.19 19.28 -30.32
C PHE A 457 -19.25 18.95 -29.14
N GLN A 458 -18.70 19.96 -28.48
CA GLN A 458 -17.81 19.72 -27.35
C GLN A 458 -18.55 19.16 -26.14
N LEU A 459 -19.77 19.62 -25.85
CA LEU A 459 -20.61 19.06 -24.81
C LEU A 459 -20.88 17.55 -25.05
N PHE A 460 -21.24 17.16 -26.25
CA PHE A 460 -21.44 15.76 -26.60
C PHE A 460 -20.13 14.98 -26.60
N ASN A 461 -19.01 15.60 -27.03
CA ASN A 461 -17.70 14.98 -27.01
C ASN A 461 -17.20 14.68 -25.58
N ALA A 462 -17.58 15.48 -24.58
CA ALA A 462 -17.26 15.19 -23.19
C ALA A 462 -17.78 13.81 -22.75
N PHE A 463 -18.97 13.39 -23.20
CA PHE A 463 -19.47 12.03 -22.98
C PHE A 463 -18.61 10.97 -23.68
N ASN A 464 -18.15 11.25 -24.89
CA ASN A 464 -17.24 10.35 -25.62
C ASN A 464 -15.95 10.08 -24.86
N CYS A 465 -15.38 11.11 -24.21
CA CYS A 465 -14.11 11.04 -23.49
C CYS A 465 -14.18 10.27 -22.17
N ARG A 466 -15.36 10.00 -21.61
CA ARG A 466 -15.52 9.17 -20.41
C ARG A 466 -14.99 7.75 -20.58
N LYS A 467 -15.15 7.17 -21.76
CA LYS A 467 -14.79 5.77 -22.05
C LYS A 467 -13.68 5.70 -23.08
N LEU A 468 -12.40 5.61 -22.59
CA LEU A 468 -11.22 5.50 -23.44
C LEU A 468 -10.98 4.08 -23.98
N SER A 469 -11.42 3.05 -23.23
CA SER A 469 -11.09 1.65 -23.46
C SER A 469 -12.02 0.87 -24.38
N GLY A 470 -12.84 1.57 -25.18
CA GLY A 470 -13.73 0.90 -26.14
C GLY A 470 -15.08 0.43 -25.57
N GLU A 471 -15.35 0.63 -24.26
CA GLU A 471 -16.66 0.36 -23.66
C GLU A 471 -17.70 1.35 -24.18
N SER A 472 -18.99 0.92 -24.24
CA SER A 472 -20.07 1.82 -24.64
C SER A 472 -20.32 2.92 -23.62
N ILE A 473 -20.65 4.12 -24.11
CA ILE A 473 -20.96 5.26 -23.26
C ILE A 473 -22.25 5.00 -22.47
N PHE A 474 -23.19 4.27 -23.07
CA PHE A 474 -24.53 4.05 -22.53
C PHE A 474 -24.57 3.18 -21.27
N GLU A 475 -23.53 2.35 -21.03
CA GLU A 475 -23.47 1.45 -19.87
C GLU A 475 -23.37 2.15 -18.51
N SER A 476 -22.99 3.43 -18.46
CA SER A 476 -22.72 4.12 -17.19
C SER A 476 -23.01 5.62 -17.17
N ILE A 477 -23.92 6.10 -18.01
CA ILE A 477 -24.27 7.53 -18.09
C ILE A 477 -24.68 8.09 -16.72
N GLY A 478 -25.49 7.35 -15.95
CA GLY A 478 -25.99 7.77 -14.65
C GLY A 478 -24.97 7.77 -13.50
N ASN A 479 -23.77 7.20 -13.69
CA ASN A 479 -22.79 7.06 -12.60
C ASN A 479 -22.09 8.37 -12.25
N ASN A 480 -22.04 9.33 -13.19
CA ASN A 480 -21.47 10.66 -12.95
C ASN A 480 -22.58 11.72 -13.03
N LYS A 481 -23.31 11.87 -11.94
CA LYS A 481 -24.40 12.87 -11.84
C LYS A 481 -23.89 14.29 -11.98
N LEU A 482 -22.67 14.58 -11.48
CA LEU A 482 -22.07 15.90 -11.59
C LEU A 482 -21.88 16.31 -13.05
N MET A 483 -21.43 15.39 -13.90
CA MET A 483 -21.29 15.66 -15.33
C MET A 483 -22.62 16.00 -16.01
N LEU A 484 -23.72 15.32 -15.65
CA LEU A 484 -25.05 15.64 -16.18
C LEU A 484 -25.50 17.03 -15.75
N VAL A 485 -25.26 17.39 -14.48
CA VAL A 485 -25.59 18.74 -13.98
C VAL A 485 -24.74 19.80 -14.70
N VAL A 486 -23.43 19.60 -14.81
CA VAL A 486 -22.55 20.55 -15.52
C VAL A 486 -22.93 20.68 -16.98
N PHE A 487 -23.25 19.56 -17.66
CA PHE A 487 -23.78 19.60 -19.03
C PHE A 487 -25.03 20.48 -19.13
N GLY A 488 -26.02 20.26 -18.27
CA GLY A 488 -27.28 21.01 -18.26
C GLY A 488 -27.06 22.51 -17.96
N VAL A 489 -26.20 22.82 -16.99
CA VAL A 489 -25.88 24.21 -16.63
C VAL A 489 -25.14 24.91 -17.77
N THR A 490 -24.12 24.28 -18.35
CA THR A 490 -23.35 24.87 -19.46
C THR A 490 -24.22 25.07 -20.70
N PHE A 491 -25.11 24.12 -20.98
CA PHE A 491 -26.08 24.24 -22.06
C PHE A 491 -27.08 25.40 -21.82
N ALA A 492 -27.61 25.54 -20.61
CA ALA A 492 -28.47 26.64 -20.24
C ALA A 492 -27.76 28.01 -20.36
N PHE A 493 -26.53 28.10 -19.94
CA PHE A 493 -25.70 29.30 -20.13
C PHE A 493 -25.48 29.62 -21.61
N GLN A 494 -25.23 28.60 -22.45
CA GLN A 494 -25.09 28.80 -23.88
C GLN A 494 -26.38 29.39 -24.51
N ILE A 495 -27.56 28.89 -24.13
CA ILE A 495 -28.83 29.46 -24.57
C ILE A 495 -28.96 30.91 -24.09
N LEU A 496 -28.70 31.18 -22.79
CA LEU A 496 -28.79 32.50 -22.21
C LEU A 496 -27.93 33.53 -22.96
N ILE A 497 -26.68 33.21 -23.25
CA ILE A 497 -25.75 34.06 -23.98
C ILE A 497 -26.20 34.31 -25.38
N THR A 498 -26.59 33.25 -26.09
CA THR A 498 -27.03 33.35 -27.48
C THR A 498 -28.29 34.21 -27.60
N GLN A 499 -29.23 34.08 -26.66
CA GLN A 499 -30.51 34.76 -26.73
C GLN A 499 -30.51 36.20 -26.18
N ASN A 500 -29.68 36.49 -25.12
CA ASN A 500 -29.82 37.72 -24.38
C ASN A 500 -28.57 38.63 -24.41
N LEU A 501 -27.36 38.06 -24.69
CA LEU A 501 -26.08 38.77 -24.61
C LEU A 501 -25.45 38.99 -26.00
N GLY A 502 -26.24 39.11 -27.04
CA GLY A 502 -25.83 39.26 -28.43
C GLY A 502 -24.88 40.42 -28.68
N GLY A 503 -25.05 41.57 -27.97
CA GLY A 503 -24.16 42.73 -28.10
C GLY A 503 -22.73 42.43 -27.71
N PHE A 504 -22.51 41.65 -26.66
CA PHE A 504 -21.18 41.29 -26.15
C PHE A 504 -20.54 40.13 -26.95
N PHE A 505 -21.31 39.06 -27.20
CA PHE A 505 -20.80 37.89 -27.88
C PHE A 505 -20.93 37.98 -29.41
N LYS A 506 -21.53 39.02 -29.95
CA LYS A 506 -21.89 39.18 -31.39
C LYS A 506 -22.71 38.00 -31.88
N THR A 507 -23.71 37.63 -31.10
CA THR A 507 -24.66 36.57 -31.43
C THR A 507 -26.03 37.13 -31.75
N VAL A 508 -26.81 36.43 -32.58
CA VAL A 508 -28.21 36.74 -32.90
C VAL A 508 -29.08 35.67 -32.28
N PRO A 509 -30.24 36.01 -31.66
CA PRO A 509 -31.16 35.01 -31.11
C PRO A 509 -31.56 33.97 -32.12
N LEU A 510 -31.41 32.68 -31.78
CA LEU A 510 -31.73 31.55 -32.64
C LEU A 510 -33.17 31.06 -32.37
N PRO A 511 -33.97 30.73 -33.42
CA PRO A 511 -35.27 30.11 -33.26
C PRO A 511 -35.14 28.67 -32.71
N LEU A 512 -36.16 28.19 -31.99
CA LEU A 512 -36.18 26.86 -31.40
C LEU A 512 -35.93 25.75 -32.41
N THR A 513 -36.47 25.90 -33.61
CA THR A 513 -36.30 24.94 -34.71
C THR A 513 -34.82 24.76 -35.10
N LEU A 514 -34.04 25.85 -35.07
CA LEU A 514 -32.61 25.80 -35.38
C LEU A 514 -31.83 25.17 -34.24
N TRP A 515 -32.18 25.45 -32.98
CA TRP A 515 -31.60 24.77 -31.80
C TRP A 515 -31.80 23.24 -31.86
N LEU A 516 -33.02 22.77 -32.23
CA LEU A 516 -33.30 21.33 -32.37
C LEU A 516 -32.47 20.70 -33.48
N LYS A 517 -32.28 21.39 -34.62
CA LYS A 517 -31.41 20.91 -35.70
C LYS A 517 -29.95 20.84 -35.27
N ILE A 518 -29.42 21.88 -34.57
CA ILE A 518 -28.06 21.91 -34.01
C ILE A 518 -27.86 20.73 -33.07
N ILE A 519 -28.75 20.51 -32.10
CA ILE A 519 -28.68 19.39 -31.16
C ILE A 519 -28.67 18.05 -31.91
N GLY A 520 -29.58 17.88 -32.90
CA GLY A 520 -29.66 16.66 -33.72
C GLY A 520 -28.34 16.36 -34.45
N VAL A 521 -27.81 17.35 -35.15
CA VAL A 521 -26.54 17.20 -35.89
C VAL A 521 -25.37 16.96 -34.93
N CYS A 522 -25.24 17.74 -33.83
CA CYS A 522 -24.13 17.60 -32.92
C CYS A 522 -24.16 16.27 -32.13
N SER A 523 -25.34 15.70 -31.87
CA SER A 523 -25.47 14.37 -31.24
C SER A 523 -24.87 13.24 -32.08
N THR A 524 -24.75 13.41 -33.40
CA THR A 524 -24.12 12.43 -34.30
C THR A 524 -22.66 12.15 -33.94
N CYS A 525 -21.99 13.07 -33.26
CA CYS A 525 -20.63 12.85 -32.77
C CYS A 525 -20.56 11.66 -31.78
N VAL A 526 -21.61 11.41 -31.01
CA VAL A 526 -21.71 10.25 -30.12
C VAL A 526 -21.85 8.98 -30.92
N LEU A 527 -22.73 8.97 -31.92
CA LEU A 527 -22.93 7.82 -32.83
C LEU A 527 -21.63 7.50 -33.58
N PHE A 528 -20.98 8.52 -34.13
CA PHE A 528 -19.69 8.36 -34.80
C PHE A 528 -18.64 7.72 -33.89
N SER A 529 -18.54 8.18 -32.66
CA SER A 529 -17.59 7.60 -31.66
C SER A 529 -17.93 6.14 -31.35
N GLU A 530 -19.19 5.76 -31.20
CA GLU A 530 -19.60 4.36 -30.95
C GLU A 530 -19.32 3.46 -32.15
N ILE A 531 -19.60 3.95 -33.39
CA ILE A 531 -19.26 3.25 -34.64
C ILE A 531 -17.74 3.05 -34.75
N TYR A 532 -16.94 4.10 -34.48
CA TYR A 532 -15.48 4.01 -34.46
C TYR A 532 -14.98 2.94 -33.48
N LYS A 533 -15.53 2.91 -32.27
CA LYS A 533 -15.22 1.90 -31.25
C LYS A 533 -15.59 0.49 -31.71
N LEU A 534 -16.73 0.33 -32.36
CA LEU A 534 -17.19 -0.95 -32.90
C LEU A 534 -16.24 -1.47 -33.99
N PHE A 535 -15.87 -0.62 -34.96
CA PHE A 535 -14.88 -0.97 -35.99
C PHE A 535 -13.53 -1.35 -35.38
N TYR A 536 -13.08 -0.58 -34.39
CA TYR A 536 -11.84 -0.86 -33.70
C TYR A 536 -11.88 -2.22 -32.97
N ARG A 537 -12.99 -2.56 -32.31
CA ARG A 537 -13.19 -3.88 -31.69
C ARG A 537 -13.12 -4.99 -32.72
N LEU A 538 -13.83 -4.86 -33.85
CA LEU A 538 -13.87 -5.86 -34.90
C LEU A 538 -12.49 -6.06 -35.56
N ALA A 539 -11.80 -4.97 -35.88
CA ALA A 539 -10.49 -5.01 -36.52
C ALA A 539 -9.38 -5.62 -35.63
N PHE A 540 -9.45 -5.44 -34.31
CA PHE A 540 -8.40 -5.89 -33.37
C PHE A 540 -8.81 -7.07 -32.49
N SER A 541 -10.07 -7.52 -32.52
CA SER A 541 -10.53 -8.73 -31.82
C SER A 541 -9.90 -10.00 -32.40
N GLY A 542 -9.65 -10.03 -33.69
CA GLY A 542 -8.99 -11.17 -34.37
C GLY A 542 -7.54 -11.45 -33.94
N LYS A 543 -6.84 -10.45 -33.39
CA LYS A 543 -5.44 -10.61 -32.92
C LYS A 543 -5.29 -11.13 -31.48
N LYS A 544 -6.35 -11.15 -30.67
CA LYS A 544 -6.31 -11.69 -29.30
C LYS A 544 -6.49 -13.22 -29.21
N ASN A 545 -7.04 -13.85 -30.24
CA ASN A 545 -7.28 -15.31 -30.27
C ASN A 545 -6.22 -16.11 -31.04
N GLY A 546 -5.10 -15.50 -31.43
CA GLY A 546 -4.04 -16.12 -32.21
C GLY A 546 -2.90 -16.71 -31.35
N VAL A 547 -3.17 -17.23 -30.16
CA VAL A 547 -2.26 -18.19 -29.51
C VAL A 547 -2.71 -19.57 -29.94
N SER A 548 -1.98 -20.12 -30.93
CA SER A 548 -2.20 -21.45 -31.45
C SER A 548 -2.19 -22.49 -30.33
N PRO A 549 -3.07 -23.51 -30.36
CA PRO A 549 -3.02 -24.62 -29.39
C PRO A 549 -1.66 -25.31 -29.30
N ARG A 550 -0.81 -25.21 -30.32
CA ARG A 550 0.56 -25.71 -30.35
C ARG A 550 1.51 -24.97 -29.39
N GLN A 551 1.38 -23.66 -29.23
CA GLN A 551 2.23 -22.90 -28.29
C GLN A 551 1.81 -23.08 -26.81
N MET A 552 0.61 -23.52 -26.52
CA MET A 552 0.19 -23.93 -25.18
C MET A 552 0.74 -25.30 -24.79
N SER A 553 0.96 -26.20 -25.75
CA SER A 553 1.56 -27.52 -25.52
C SER A 553 3.07 -27.41 -25.28
N GLU A 554 3.79 -26.56 -26.02
CA GLU A 554 5.23 -26.34 -25.84
C GLU A 554 5.58 -25.61 -24.53
N ARG A 555 4.72 -24.72 -24.05
CA ARG A 555 4.88 -24.10 -22.72
C ARG A 555 4.56 -25.01 -21.54
N LYS A 556 3.75 -26.07 -21.73
CA LYS A 556 3.50 -27.09 -20.71
C LYS A 556 4.61 -28.15 -20.67
N ILE A 557 5.31 -28.39 -21.75
CA ILE A 557 6.43 -29.35 -21.83
C ILE A 557 7.71 -28.73 -21.26
N ALA A 558 7.96 -27.43 -21.48
CA ALA A 558 9.09 -26.71 -20.90
C ALA A 558 8.94 -26.34 -19.41
N ALA A 559 7.84 -26.74 -18.77
CA ALA A 559 7.60 -26.55 -17.34
C ALA A 559 7.65 -27.88 -16.56
N VAL A 560 8.07 -28.97 -17.18
CA VAL A 560 8.18 -30.34 -16.60
C VAL A 560 9.60 -30.90 -16.81
N GLU A 561 10.51 -30.22 -17.51
CA GLU A 561 11.95 -30.42 -17.46
C GLU A 561 12.60 -29.29 -16.64
#